data_030fb988e94b2165829303dd3f28fe84
#
_entry.id   030fb988e94b2165829303dd3f28fe84
#
_cell.length_a   1.000
_cell.length_b   1.000
_cell.length_c   1.000
_cell.angle_alpha   90.00
_cell.angle_beta   90.00
_cell.angle_gamma   90.00
#
_symmetry.space_group_name_H-M   'P 1'
#
loop_
_entity.id
_entity.type
_entity.pdbx_description
1 polymer ?
#
loop_
_entity_poly.entity_id
_entity_poly.type
_entity_poly.pdbx_seq_one_letter_code
_entity_poly.pdbx_strand_id
1 'polypeptide(L)'
;MDAQLTFKKYLDFSQFPRNWRVCRAAVDWQGSPLLLVDEGKPPYPSGDASTEARIRWFNTLPRARHLVYWDGTSQTTLTLDKSAGIGSFQVQRFGEGWLLGGGRGGRTDVCDNKGRLQRTLDLGDSGNDVQTTSDGHIWVSYSDEEVFGGGVGQHGVVCFDSAGRAIFKYSEFADQNQLPRIDDCYAMNVVNAEEVWLSYYSDFPLVSIKNFQLNRAWKNFGCMNPAFAILGETVISQKCYTRVEGKSQLLRRSISASAQTEPAHAIDEKGVVIDGLFTAIAKGPNFYVLTDTALYELQRNR
;
A
#
# COMPACT_ATOMS: atom_id res chain seq x y z
N MET A 1 -23.25 -13.79 -13.37
CA MET A 1 -22.65 -12.54 -13.91
C MET A 1 -21.70 -12.02 -12.87
N ASP A 2 -20.46 -11.74 -13.26
CA ASP A 2 -19.45 -11.19 -12.34
C ASP A 2 -19.91 -9.84 -11.79
N ALA A 3 -19.52 -9.52 -10.56
CA ALA A 3 -19.86 -8.25 -9.96
C ALA A 3 -19.18 -7.09 -10.73
N GLN A 4 -19.86 -5.96 -10.83
CA GLN A 4 -19.27 -4.75 -11.40
C GLN A 4 -19.02 -3.74 -10.29
N LEU A 5 -17.80 -3.18 -10.28
CA LEU A 5 -17.38 -2.14 -9.35
C LEU A 5 -17.08 -0.88 -10.17
N THR A 6 -17.86 0.17 -9.94
CA THR A 6 -17.73 1.42 -10.69
C THR A 6 -16.64 2.30 -10.08
N PHE A 7 -15.73 2.75 -10.93
CA PHE A 7 -14.62 3.63 -10.56
C PHE A 7 -14.74 4.97 -11.30
N LYS A 8 -14.46 6.04 -10.61
CA LYS A 8 -14.28 7.36 -11.19
C LYS A 8 -12.80 7.62 -11.47
N LYS A 9 -12.49 8.14 -12.65
CA LYS A 9 -11.12 8.59 -12.92
C LYS A 9 -10.81 9.78 -12.00
N TYR A 10 -9.86 9.55 -11.08
CA TYR A 10 -9.42 10.55 -10.12
C TYR A 10 -8.35 11.47 -10.72
N LEU A 11 -7.40 10.89 -11.45
CA LEU A 11 -6.32 11.63 -12.09
C LEU A 11 -5.90 10.95 -13.39
N ASP A 12 -5.72 11.75 -14.45
CA ASP A 12 -5.15 11.32 -15.73
C ASP A 12 -3.67 11.76 -15.79
N PHE A 13 -2.76 10.81 -15.99
CA PHE A 13 -1.32 11.09 -15.99
C PHE A 13 -0.82 11.78 -17.26
N SER A 14 -1.67 11.91 -18.29
CA SER A 14 -1.36 12.75 -19.45
C SER A 14 -1.18 14.24 -19.10
N GLN A 15 -1.67 14.65 -17.93
CA GLN A 15 -1.48 15.99 -17.36
C GLN A 15 -0.07 16.22 -16.79
N PHE A 16 0.69 15.15 -16.55
CA PHE A 16 2.06 15.25 -16.04
C PHE A 16 3.06 15.56 -17.16
N PRO A 17 4.19 16.20 -16.83
CA PRO A 17 5.32 16.32 -17.76
C PRO A 17 5.73 14.94 -18.29
N ARG A 18 6.11 14.84 -19.57
CA ARG A 18 6.45 13.56 -20.23
C ARG A 18 7.59 12.78 -19.57
N ASN A 19 8.46 13.46 -18.85
CA ASN A 19 9.59 12.87 -18.12
C ASN A 19 9.25 12.49 -16.67
N TRP A 20 7.99 12.62 -16.26
CA TRP A 20 7.51 12.18 -14.94
C TRP A 20 6.95 10.76 -15.01
N ARG A 21 7.22 9.99 -13.97
CA ARG A 21 6.70 8.63 -13.81
C ARG A 21 6.21 8.43 -12.40
N VAL A 22 4.97 8.00 -12.26
CA VAL A 22 4.43 7.57 -10.97
C VAL A 22 5.13 6.27 -10.60
N CYS A 23 5.89 6.27 -9.51
CA CYS A 23 6.60 5.10 -9.02
C CYS A 23 5.86 4.43 -7.85
N ARG A 24 5.02 5.19 -7.12
CA ARG A 24 4.16 4.65 -6.07
C ARG A 24 2.91 5.49 -5.92
N ALA A 25 1.82 4.84 -5.57
CA ALA A 25 0.62 5.47 -5.05
C ALA A 25 0.29 4.90 -3.67
N ALA A 26 -0.26 5.73 -2.81
CA ALA A 26 -0.71 5.36 -1.47
C ALA A 26 -1.99 6.15 -1.14
N VAL A 27 -2.59 5.83 0.00
CA VAL A 27 -3.73 6.61 0.55
C VAL A 27 -3.33 7.09 1.93
N ASP A 28 -3.53 8.36 2.22
CA ASP A 28 -3.24 8.91 3.54
C ASP A 28 -4.37 8.61 4.56
N TRP A 29 -4.15 8.98 5.82
CA TRP A 29 -5.13 8.77 6.88
C TRP A 29 -6.40 9.64 6.75
N GLN A 30 -6.42 10.61 5.85
CA GLN A 30 -7.62 11.38 5.47
C GLN A 30 -8.42 10.71 4.34
N GLY A 31 -7.87 9.64 3.74
CA GLY A 31 -8.48 8.94 2.61
C GLY A 31 -8.10 9.54 1.25
N SER A 32 -7.19 10.51 1.22
CA SER A 32 -6.73 11.15 0.00
C SER A 32 -5.56 10.39 -0.63
N PRO A 33 -5.50 10.24 -1.96
CA PRO A 33 -4.38 9.58 -2.60
C PRO A 33 -3.12 10.44 -2.58
N LEU A 34 -1.99 9.75 -2.51
CA LEU A 34 -0.64 10.29 -2.57
C LEU A 34 0.10 9.61 -3.72
N LEU A 35 0.83 10.37 -4.53
CA LEU A 35 1.67 9.82 -5.59
C LEU A 35 3.12 10.24 -5.37
N LEU A 36 4.02 9.25 -5.37
CA LEU A 36 5.46 9.49 -5.47
C LEU A 36 5.84 9.41 -6.95
N VAL A 37 6.47 10.47 -7.44
CA VAL A 37 6.75 10.65 -8.88
C VAL A 37 8.23 10.90 -9.07
N ASP A 38 8.87 10.08 -9.90
CA ASP A 38 10.26 10.25 -10.31
C ASP A 38 10.34 11.08 -11.60
N GLU A 39 11.18 12.11 -11.62
CA GLU A 39 11.51 12.89 -12.81
C GLU A 39 12.77 12.35 -13.47
N GLY A 40 12.70 12.06 -14.77
CA GLY A 40 13.87 11.70 -15.59
C GLY A 40 14.38 10.27 -15.39
N LYS A 41 13.73 9.45 -14.57
CA LYS A 41 14.05 8.02 -14.47
C LYS A 41 13.44 7.28 -15.66
N PRO A 42 14.20 6.40 -16.36
CA PRO A 42 13.67 5.62 -17.48
C PRO A 42 12.56 4.66 -16.99
N PRO A 43 11.69 4.16 -17.90
CA PRO A 43 10.74 3.11 -17.56
C PRO A 43 11.45 1.87 -17.01
N TYR A 44 10.75 1.10 -16.17
CA TYR A 44 11.28 -0.19 -15.71
C TYR A 44 11.55 -1.10 -16.94
N PRO A 45 12.66 -1.81 -16.98
CA PRO A 45 12.98 -2.69 -18.08
C PRO A 45 11.89 -3.75 -18.30
N SER A 46 11.64 -4.09 -19.56
CA SER A 46 10.65 -5.13 -19.95
C SER A 46 10.92 -6.48 -19.28
N GLY A 47 9.92 -7.38 -19.30
CA GLY A 47 9.99 -8.67 -18.61
C GLY A 47 11.14 -9.59 -19.07
N ASP A 48 11.63 -9.42 -20.31
CA ASP A 48 12.76 -10.11 -20.93
C ASP A 48 14.12 -9.44 -20.71
N ALA A 49 14.14 -8.31 -20.01
CA ALA A 49 15.39 -7.60 -19.72
C ALA A 49 16.34 -8.41 -18.82
N SER A 50 17.64 -8.28 -19.09
CA SER A 50 18.67 -8.95 -18.31
C SER A 50 18.71 -8.47 -16.85
N THR A 51 19.27 -9.30 -15.97
CA THR A 51 19.47 -8.96 -14.56
C THR A 51 20.29 -7.68 -14.42
N GLU A 52 21.34 -7.50 -15.23
CA GLU A 52 22.19 -6.30 -15.22
C GLU A 52 21.41 -5.03 -15.61
N ALA A 53 20.46 -5.14 -16.57
CA ALA A 53 19.62 -4.02 -16.95
C ALA A 53 18.69 -3.60 -15.79
N ARG A 54 18.13 -4.57 -15.07
CA ARG A 54 17.32 -4.33 -13.87
C ARG A 54 18.12 -3.73 -12.74
N ILE A 55 19.30 -4.27 -12.44
CA ILE A 55 20.22 -3.71 -11.43
C ILE A 55 20.61 -2.27 -11.79
N ARG A 56 20.95 -2.02 -13.05
CA ARG A 56 21.27 -0.66 -13.53
C ARG A 56 20.10 0.28 -13.33
N TRP A 57 18.87 -0.16 -13.62
CA TRP A 57 17.68 0.64 -13.42
C TRP A 57 17.44 0.97 -11.94
N PHE A 58 17.59 0.00 -11.03
CA PHE A 58 17.47 0.22 -9.58
C PHE A 58 18.50 1.23 -9.07
N ASN A 59 19.72 1.18 -9.60
CA ASN A 59 20.80 2.09 -9.23
C ASN A 59 20.71 3.47 -9.91
N THR A 60 19.81 3.63 -10.90
CA THR A 60 19.59 4.93 -11.55
C THR A 60 18.71 5.79 -10.67
N LEU A 61 19.28 6.85 -10.12
CA LEU A 61 18.52 7.84 -9.35
C LEU A 61 17.72 8.75 -10.28
N PRO A 62 16.53 9.18 -9.89
CA PRO A 62 15.78 10.21 -10.62
C PRO A 62 16.51 11.56 -10.52
N ARG A 63 16.28 12.44 -11.49
CA ARG A 63 16.80 13.83 -11.48
C ARG A 63 16.20 14.62 -10.32
N ALA A 64 14.91 14.43 -10.08
CA ALA A 64 14.18 14.94 -8.95
C ALA A 64 13.06 13.96 -8.59
N ARG A 65 12.56 14.04 -7.37
CA ARG A 65 11.41 13.28 -6.89
C ARG A 65 10.35 14.24 -6.41
N HIS A 66 9.11 13.98 -6.79
CA HIS A 66 7.98 14.81 -6.45
C HIS A 66 6.92 14.00 -5.70
N LEU A 67 6.28 14.66 -4.76
CA LEU A 67 5.08 14.19 -4.12
C LEU A 67 3.89 14.96 -4.69
N VAL A 68 2.93 14.25 -5.25
CA VAL A 68 1.64 14.80 -5.67
C VAL A 68 0.59 14.35 -4.69
N TYR A 69 -0.14 15.29 -4.10
CA TYR A 69 -1.13 15.03 -3.07
C TYR A 69 -2.31 16.01 -3.17
N TRP A 70 -3.36 15.73 -2.43
CA TRP A 70 -4.55 16.59 -2.34
C TRP A 70 -4.71 17.10 -0.92
N ASP A 71 -4.95 18.41 -0.78
CA ASP A 71 -5.24 19.08 0.48
C ASP A 71 -6.72 19.52 0.53
N GLY A 72 -7.62 18.55 0.44
CA GLY A 72 -9.04 18.78 0.28
C GLY A 72 -9.46 18.75 -1.19
N THR A 73 -9.60 19.92 -1.87
CA THR A 73 -10.10 20.00 -3.24
C THR A 73 -9.03 20.24 -4.29
N SER A 74 -7.85 20.73 -3.88
CA SER A 74 -6.77 21.10 -4.80
C SER A 74 -5.65 20.07 -4.82
N GLN A 75 -5.11 19.84 -6.03
CA GLN A 75 -3.89 19.07 -6.22
C GLN A 75 -2.67 19.96 -5.95
N THR A 76 -1.77 19.45 -5.13
CA THR A 76 -0.50 20.13 -4.84
C THR A 76 0.67 19.22 -5.24
N THR A 77 1.72 19.84 -5.76
CA THR A 77 2.98 19.16 -6.09
C THR A 77 4.10 19.74 -5.27
N LEU A 78 4.83 18.87 -4.60
CA LEU A 78 5.97 19.21 -3.76
C LEU A 78 7.22 18.51 -4.30
N THR A 79 8.29 19.25 -4.54
CA THR A 79 9.60 18.65 -4.85
C THR A 79 10.31 18.31 -3.56
N LEU A 80 10.68 17.03 -3.42
CA LEU A 80 11.39 16.53 -2.24
C LEU A 80 12.88 16.94 -2.28
N ASP A 81 13.46 17.09 -1.10
CA ASP A 81 14.92 17.24 -0.97
C ASP A 81 15.63 16.05 -1.64
N LYS A 82 16.76 16.33 -2.32
CA LYS A 82 17.55 15.29 -3.00
C LYS A 82 18.06 14.20 -2.07
N SER A 83 18.21 14.49 -0.80
CA SER A 83 18.63 13.53 0.23
C SER A 83 17.47 12.73 0.81
N ALA A 84 16.21 13.13 0.54
CA ALA A 84 15.03 12.49 1.08
C ALA A 84 14.53 11.34 0.18
N GLY A 85 14.13 10.26 0.80
CA GLY A 85 13.48 9.13 0.13
C GLY A 85 14.36 8.40 -0.88
N ILE A 86 15.68 8.43 -0.73
CA ILE A 86 16.60 7.66 -1.60
C ILE A 86 16.30 6.17 -1.44
N GLY A 87 15.89 5.52 -2.54
CA GLY A 87 15.53 4.11 -2.52
C GLY A 87 14.15 3.81 -1.91
N SER A 88 13.43 4.82 -1.41
CA SER A 88 12.09 4.62 -0.84
C SER A 88 11.06 4.28 -1.92
N PHE A 89 10.18 3.35 -1.57
CA PHE A 89 9.05 2.91 -2.40
C PHE A 89 7.70 3.16 -1.72
N GLN A 90 7.69 3.69 -0.50
CA GLN A 90 6.49 4.01 0.26
C GLN A 90 6.44 5.50 0.57
N VAL A 91 5.24 6.06 0.57
CA VAL A 91 4.99 7.44 0.94
C VAL A 91 3.72 7.51 1.79
N GLN A 92 3.77 8.25 2.89
CA GLN A 92 2.62 8.50 3.75
C GLN A 92 2.65 9.95 4.26
N ARG A 93 1.48 10.49 4.58
CA ARG A 93 1.39 11.70 5.41
C ARG A 93 1.81 11.36 6.84
N PHE A 94 2.61 12.20 7.48
CA PHE A 94 3.10 11.95 8.84
C PHE A 94 3.23 13.25 9.63
N GLY A 95 2.37 13.42 10.63
CA GLY A 95 2.21 14.71 11.30
C GLY A 95 1.86 15.80 10.28
N GLU A 96 2.58 16.92 10.35
CA GLU A 96 2.44 18.02 9.39
C GLU A 96 3.21 17.80 8.06
N GLY A 97 3.96 16.70 7.96
CA GLY A 97 4.84 16.44 6.83
C GLY A 97 4.65 15.06 6.23
N TRP A 98 5.76 14.41 5.89
CA TRP A 98 5.79 13.20 5.07
C TRP A 98 6.73 12.15 5.63
N LEU A 99 6.38 10.89 5.43
CA LEU A 99 7.21 9.74 5.71
C LEU A 99 7.48 9.01 4.39
N LEU A 100 8.76 8.75 4.11
CA LEU A 100 9.25 8.08 2.92
C LEU A 100 10.01 6.83 3.35
N GLY A 101 9.48 5.66 3.11
CA GLY A 101 10.02 4.41 3.65
C GLY A 101 10.04 3.25 2.66
N GLY A 102 10.25 2.04 3.18
CA GLY A 102 10.23 0.80 2.40
C GLY A 102 11.45 0.61 1.51
N GLY A 103 12.53 1.35 1.73
CA GLY A 103 13.80 1.18 1.02
C GLY A 103 14.67 0.12 1.67
N ARG A 104 15.64 -0.42 0.91
CA ARG A 104 16.65 -1.34 1.44
C ARG A 104 17.46 -0.68 2.55
N GLY A 105 17.80 -1.45 3.59
CA GLY A 105 18.59 -1.01 4.73
C GLY A 105 17.80 -0.29 5.81
N GLY A 106 16.46 -0.46 5.85
CA GLY A 106 15.61 -0.01 6.96
C GLY A 106 15.39 1.50 7.05
N ARG A 107 15.99 2.27 6.14
CA ARG A 107 15.95 3.72 6.17
C ARG A 107 14.54 4.24 5.85
N THR A 108 13.95 4.97 6.78
CA THR A 108 12.69 5.69 6.61
C THR A 108 12.89 7.16 6.94
N ASP A 109 12.69 8.03 5.97
CA ASP A 109 12.92 9.46 6.09
C ASP A 109 11.66 10.19 6.51
N VAL A 110 11.77 11.05 7.51
CA VAL A 110 10.73 11.99 7.92
C VAL A 110 11.06 13.36 7.37
N CYS A 111 10.15 13.91 6.57
CA CYS A 111 10.27 15.22 5.95
C CYS A 111 9.25 16.19 6.52
N ASP A 112 9.57 17.48 6.49
CA ASP A 112 8.60 18.54 6.79
C ASP A 112 7.58 18.73 5.64
N ASN A 113 6.62 19.63 5.83
CA ASN A 113 5.59 19.96 4.83
C ASN A 113 6.15 20.62 3.55
N LYS A 114 7.43 20.98 3.54
CA LYS A 114 8.16 21.51 2.39
C LYS A 114 9.04 20.46 1.71
N GLY A 115 8.95 19.19 2.14
CA GLY A 115 9.71 18.07 1.58
C GLY A 115 11.18 18.03 1.99
N ARG A 116 11.61 18.80 3.02
CA ARG A 116 12.97 18.82 3.52
C ARG A 116 13.14 17.74 4.56
N LEU A 117 14.23 16.96 4.39
CA LEU A 117 14.59 15.90 5.34
C LEU A 117 14.83 16.50 6.74
N GLN A 118 14.14 15.96 7.74
CA GLN A 118 14.26 16.35 9.14
C GLN A 118 15.02 15.31 9.96
N ARG A 119 14.70 14.05 9.77
CA ARG A 119 15.31 12.93 10.48
C ARG A 119 15.08 11.62 9.73
N THR A 120 15.80 10.59 10.13
CA THR A 120 15.65 9.22 9.63
C THR A 120 15.27 8.31 10.79
N LEU A 121 14.36 7.37 10.53
CA LEU A 121 13.98 6.30 11.43
C LEU A 121 14.51 4.98 10.86
N ASP A 122 14.84 4.04 11.74
CA ASP A 122 15.09 2.64 11.40
C ASP A 122 13.81 1.84 11.76
N LEU A 123 13.07 1.41 10.75
CA LEU A 123 11.84 0.63 10.90
C LEU A 123 12.02 -0.81 10.39
N GLY A 124 13.25 -1.27 10.27
CA GLY A 124 13.58 -2.57 9.67
C GLY A 124 13.72 -2.51 8.15
N ASP A 125 14.37 -3.52 7.57
CA ASP A 125 14.66 -3.57 6.14
C ASP A 125 13.38 -3.79 5.34
N SER A 126 13.31 -3.22 4.15
CA SER A 126 12.35 -3.52 3.06
C SER A 126 10.89 -3.74 3.46
N GLY A 127 10.30 -2.87 4.29
CA GLY A 127 8.88 -2.96 4.62
C GLY A 127 8.02 -3.10 3.34
N ASN A 128 7.17 -4.12 3.30
CA ASN A 128 6.30 -4.43 2.16
C ASN A 128 5.26 -3.35 1.95
N ASP A 129 4.66 -2.88 3.05
CA ASP A 129 3.77 -1.73 3.08
C ASP A 129 3.99 -0.91 4.36
N VAL A 130 3.82 0.40 4.24
CA VAL A 130 3.92 1.34 5.36
C VAL A 130 2.68 2.21 5.36
N GLN A 131 1.95 2.21 6.46
CA GLN A 131 0.77 3.05 6.64
C GLN A 131 0.82 3.78 7.98
N THR A 132 0.45 5.06 7.95
CA THR A 132 0.47 5.93 9.15
C THR A 132 -0.94 6.25 9.61
N THR A 133 -1.06 6.70 10.83
CA THR A 133 -2.30 7.19 11.44
C THR A 133 -2.18 8.66 11.83
N SER A 134 -3.31 9.31 12.10
CA SER A 134 -3.36 10.73 12.47
C SER A 134 -2.69 11.05 13.81
N ASP A 135 -2.60 10.05 14.70
CA ASP A 135 -1.93 10.15 16.00
C ASP A 135 -0.43 9.83 15.96
N GLY A 136 0.11 9.57 14.74
CA GLY A 136 1.54 9.38 14.50
C GLY A 136 2.04 7.96 14.68
N HIS A 137 1.16 6.95 14.73
CA HIS A 137 1.59 5.56 14.63
C HIS A 137 2.03 5.23 13.20
N ILE A 138 3.05 4.37 13.09
CA ILE A 138 3.60 3.87 11.83
C ILE A 138 3.46 2.36 11.82
N TRP A 139 2.58 1.84 10.99
CA TRP A 139 2.40 0.42 10.78
C TRP A 139 3.24 -0.03 9.60
N VAL A 140 4.05 -1.07 9.80
CA VAL A 140 4.92 -1.66 8.77
C VAL A 140 4.63 -3.14 8.68
N SER A 141 4.36 -3.61 7.46
CA SER A 141 4.27 -5.03 7.15
C SER A 141 5.54 -5.49 6.43
N TYR A 142 5.93 -6.75 6.64
CA TYR A 142 7.15 -7.32 6.13
C TYR A 142 6.86 -8.54 5.26
N SER A 143 7.70 -8.77 4.25
CA SER A 143 7.68 -9.95 3.41
C SER A 143 8.43 -11.11 4.06
N ASP A 144 8.41 -12.26 3.41
CA ASP A 144 9.12 -13.47 3.85
C ASP A 144 10.63 -13.25 4.01
N GLU A 145 11.26 -12.47 3.13
CA GLU A 145 12.69 -12.18 3.21
C GLU A 145 13.07 -11.54 4.57
N GLU A 146 12.27 -10.62 5.09
CA GLU A 146 12.52 -9.95 6.37
C GLU A 146 12.03 -10.79 7.56
N VAL A 147 10.92 -11.48 7.41
CA VAL A 147 10.38 -12.34 8.47
C VAL A 147 11.40 -13.44 8.81
N PHE A 148 12.00 -14.08 7.80
CA PHE A 148 13.03 -15.11 8.00
C PHE A 148 14.45 -14.55 8.11
N GLY A 149 14.65 -13.28 7.74
CA GLY A 149 15.95 -12.58 7.82
C GLY A 149 16.34 -12.14 9.23
N GLY A 150 15.41 -12.14 10.17
CA GLY A 150 15.63 -11.68 11.54
C GLY A 150 15.43 -10.17 11.71
N GLY A 151 15.85 -9.61 12.85
CA GLY A 151 15.60 -8.21 13.17
C GLY A 151 14.12 -7.95 13.50
N VAL A 152 13.67 -6.70 13.34
CA VAL A 152 12.29 -6.31 13.67
C VAL A 152 11.27 -6.92 12.71
N GLY A 153 11.65 -7.20 11.47
CA GLY A 153 10.80 -7.81 10.45
C GLY A 153 10.30 -9.22 10.81
N GLN A 154 11.02 -9.96 11.67
CA GLN A 154 10.61 -11.29 12.15
C GLN A 154 9.23 -11.34 12.81
N HIS A 155 8.68 -10.16 13.17
CA HIS A 155 7.35 -10.05 13.74
C HIS A 155 6.22 -9.97 12.69
N GLY A 156 6.55 -9.94 11.38
CA GLY A 156 5.61 -9.92 10.27
C GLY A 156 4.89 -8.58 10.08
N VAL A 157 4.33 -8.03 11.16
CA VAL A 157 3.76 -6.66 11.22
C VAL A 157 4.16 -6.03 12.54
N VAL A 158 4.58 -4.77 12.48
CA VAL A 158 4.98 -3.99 13.65
C VAL A 158 4.33 -2.61 13.60
N CYS A 159 3.83 -2.14 14.74
CA CYS A 159 3.47 -0.74 14.92
C CYS A 159 4.57 -0.02 15.69
N PHE A 160 5.00 1.12 15.18
CA PHE A 160 5.94 2.01 15.83
C PHE A 160 5.25 3.30 16.27
N ASP A 161 5.76 3.90 17.32
CA ASP A 161 5.41 5.28 17.66
C ASP A 161 6.09 6.29 16.75
N SER A 162 5.77 7.56 16.91
CA SER A 162 6.36 8.63 16.11
C SER A 162 7.89 8.78 16.25
N ALA A 163 8.50 8.21 17.27
CA ALA A 163 9.94 8.19 17.48
C ALA A 163 10.63 6.95 16.85
N GLY A 164 9.86 6.03 16.25
CA GLY A 164 10.37 4.79 15.67
C GLY A 164 10.57 3.66 16.70
N ARG A 165 9.96 3.76 17.88
CA ARG A 165 10.01 2.67 18.88
C ARG A 165 8.85 1.70 18.61
N ALA A 166 9.15 0.40 18.55
CA ALA A 166 8.13 -0.62 18.38
C ALA A 166 7.22 -0.68 19.61
N ILE A 167 5.91 -0.48 19.41
CA ILE A 167 4.88 -0.50 20.46
C ILE A 167 3.92 -1.68 20.33
N PHE A 168 3.90 -2.33 19.16
CA PHE A 168 3.13 -3.55 18.89
C PHE A 168 3.92 -4.45 17.94
N LYS A 169 3.89 -5.76 18.19
CA LYS A 169 4.54 -6.79 17.39
C LYS A 169 3.57 -7.94 17.15
N TYR A 170 3.26 -8.21 15.88
CA TYR A 170 2.22 -9.16 15.54
C TYR A 170 2.56 -10.59 16.02
N SER A 171 3.81 -11.04 15.98
CA SER A 171 4.16 -12.39 16.44
C SER A 171 3.81 -12.64 17.90
N GLU A 172 4.05 -11.65 18.78
CA GLU A 172 3.70 -11.72 20.20
C GLU A 172 2.18 -11.72 20.40
N PHE A 173 1.48 -10.89 19.61
CA PHE A 173 0.01 -10.83 19.58
C PHE A 173 -0.60 -12.16 19.07
N ALA A 174 -0.04 -12.74 18.01
CA ALA A 174 -0.50 -14.00 17.45
C ALA A 174 -0.39 -15.15 18.46
N ASP A 175 0.74 -15.26 19.17
CA ASP A 175 0.96 -16.27 20.21
C ASP A 175 -0.07 -16.14 21.34
N GLN A 176 -0.35 -14.91 21.79
CA GLN A 176 -1.33 -14.64 22.84
C GLN A 176 -2.77 -14.99 22.44
N ASN A 177 -3.10 -14.89 21.15
CA ASN A 177 -4.44 -15.11 20.60
C ASN A 177 -4.59 -16.44 19.84
N GLN A 178 -3.58 -17.31 19.85
CA GLN A 178 -3.58 -18.58 19.14
C GLN A 178 -3.87 -18.44 17.64
N LEU A 179 -3.32 -17.39 17.04
CA LEU A 179 -3.38 -17.13 15.60
C LEU A 179 -2.11 -17.64 14.90
N PRO A 180 -2.19 -17.95 13.61
CA PRO A 180 -1.00 -18.20 12.81
C PRO A 180 -0.04 -17.00 12.85
N ARG A 181 1.26 -17.26 12.94
CA ARG A 181 2.27 -16.22 12.71
C ARG A 181 2.29 -15.84 11.24
N ILE A 182 2.76 -14.65 10.96
CA ILE A 182 2.96 -14.16 9.60
C ILE A 182 4.27 -14.72 9.06
N ASP A 183 4.22 -15.44 7.93
CA ASP A 183 5.39 -15.82 7.16
C ASP A 183 5.65 -14.78 6.04
N ASP A 184 4.58 -14.17 5.50
CA ASP A 184 4.62 -13.09 4.52
C ASP A 184 3.32 -12.27 4.63
N CYS A 185 3.42 -10.97 4.89
CA CYS A 185 2.25 -10.10 4.99
C CYS A 185 1.86 -9.56 3.61
N TYR A 186 0.83 -10.14 3.02
CA TYR A 186 0.39 -9.81 1.67
C TYR A 186 -0.38 -8.51 1.56
N ALA A 187 -1.18 -8.17 2.55
CA ALA A 187 -1.92 -6.91 2.56
C ALA A 187 -2.25 -6.46 3.99
N MET A 188 -2.11 -5.18 4.20
CA MET A 188 -2.45 -4.48 5.43
C MET A 188 -3.41 -3.33 5.10
N ASN A 189 -4.41 -3.12 5.95
CA ASN A 189 -5.30 -1.97 5.86
C ASN A 189 -5.43 -1.31 7.24
N VAL A 190 -4.75 -0.21 7.41
CA VAL A 190 -4.83 0.64 8.63
C VAL A 190 -5.99 1.60 8.46
N VAL A 191 -7.13 1.27 9.06
CA VAL A 191 -8.36 2.07 8.94
C VAL A 191 -8.19 3.43 9.60
N ASN A 192 -7.72 3.41 10.84
CA ASN A 192 -7.46 4.59 11.66
C ASN A 192 -6.49 4.25 12.81
N ALA A 193 -6.37 5.11 13.82
CA ALA A 193 -5.51 4.89 14.98
C ALA A 193 -5.90 3.66 15.82
N GLU A 194 -7.16 3.25 15.77
CA GLU A 194 -7.71 2.19 16.62
C GLU A 194 -7.86 0.86 15.88
N GLU A 195 -7.95 0.85 14.54
CA GLU A 195 -8.39 -0.33 13.79
C GLU A 195 -7.47 -0.64 12.61
N VAL A 196 -6.98 -1.89 12.58
CA VAL A 196 -6.11 -2.43 11.54
C VAL A 196 -6.60 -3.81 11.11
N TRP A 197 -6.54 -4.09 9.82
CA TRP A 197 -6.88 -5.37 9.24
C TRP A 197 -5.68 -5.94 8.49
N LEU A 198 -5.47 -7.25 8.62
CA LEU A 198 -4.34 -7.97 8.03
C LEU A 198 -4.81 -9.17 7.23
N SER A 199 -4.18 -9.41 6.08
CA SER A 199 -4.25 -10.64 5.31
C SER A 199 -2.85 -11.11 4.97
N TYR A 200 -2.51 -12.35 5.31
CA TYR A 200 -1.14 -12.82 5.23
C TYR A 200 -1.06 -14.32 4.92
N TYR A 201 0.09 -14.78 4.48
CA TYR A 201 0.50 -16.16 4.45
C TYR A 201 1.09 -16.52 5.85
N SER A 202 0.80 -17.66 6.51
CA SER A 202 0.27 -18.88 5.94
C SER A 202 -1.28 -18.88 5.96
N ASP A 203 -2.04 -19.83 5.80
CA ASP A 203 -3.49 -20.04 5.96
C ASP A 203 -4.42 -18.93 5.43
N PHE A 204 -3.90 -17.79 4.94
CA PHE A 204 -4.65 -16.63 4.43
C PHE A 204 -5.82 -16.22 5.33
N PRO A 205 -5.60 -15.95 6.62
CA PRO A 205 -6.66 -15.42 7.48
C PRO A 205 -6.95 -13.96 7.13
N LEU A 206 -8.13 -13.49 7.53
CA LEU A 206 -8.42 -12.08 7.69
C LEU A 206 -8.49 -11.80 9.19
N VAL A 207 -7.62 -10.91 9.69
CA VAL A 207 -7.54 -10.56 11.11
C VAL A 207 -7.86 -9.09 11.30
N SER A 208 -8.80 -8.79 12.18
CA SER A 208 -9.16 -7.44 12.63
C SER A 208 -8.60 -7.21 14.03
N ILE A 209 -7.80 -6.17 14.17
CA ILE A 209 -7.19 -5.72 15.43
C ILE A 209 -7.81 -4.37 15.77
N LYS A 210 -8.31 -4.22 16.99
CA LYS A 210 -8.85 -2.97 17.49
C LYS A 210 -8.21 -2.60 18.83
N ASN A 211 -7.66 -1.39 18.94
CA ASN A 211 -6.93 -0.93 20.11
C ASN A 211 -5.86 -1.94 20.58
N PHE A 212 -5.09 -2.48 19.63
CA PHE A 212 -4.09 -3.53 19.84
C PHE A 212 -4.63 -4.84 20.44
N GLN A 213 -5.94 -5.06 20.42
CA GLN A 213 -6.61 -6.28 20.88
C GLN A 213 -7.22 -7.02 19.68
N LEU A 214 -7.33 -8.35 19.78
CA LEU A 214 -8.06 -9.13 18.79
C LEU A 214 -9.55 -8.74 18.83
N ASN A 215 -10.01 -8.17 17.70
CA ASN A 215 -11.44 -7.92 17.52
C ASN A 215 -12.11 -9.15 16.89
N ARG A 216 -11.55 -9.66 15.78
CA ARG A 216 -12.09 -10.80 15.06
C ARG A 216 -11.05 -11.43 14.13
N ALA A 217 -11.17 -12.74 13.91
CA ALA A 217 -10.35 -13.46 12.94
C ALA A 217 -11.19 -14.46 12.14
N TRP A 218 -10.93 -14.55 10.84
CA TRP A 218 -11.54 -15.52 9.93
C TRP A 218 -10.42 -16.38 9.33
N LYS A 219 -10.48 -17.68 9.61
CA LYS A 219 -9.52 -18.64 9.05
C LYS A 219 -9.82 -18.89 7.57
N ASN A 220 -8.78 -19.11 6.77
CA ASN A 220 -8.92 -19.45 5.34
C ASN A 220 -9.80 -18.46 4.58
N PHE A 221 -9.68 -17.17 4.89
CA PHE A 221 -10.48 -16.14 4.22
C PHE A 221 -10.12 -16.02 2.74
N GLY A 222 -8.87 -16.23 2.39
CA GLY A 222 -8.36 -16.16 1.02
C GLY A 222 -7.31 -15.09 0.81
N CYS A 223 -6.49 -15.30 -0.20
CA CYS A 223 -5.37 -14.42 -0.53
C CYS A 223 -5.84 -13.08 -1.07
N MET A 224 -5.33 -11.99 -0.52
CA MET A 224 -5.54 -10.62 -0.96
C MET A 224 -4.17 -9.94 -1.09
N ASN A 225 -3.85 -9.42 -2.28
CA ASN A 225 -2.56 -8.79 -2.55
C ASN A 225 -2.68 -7.83 -3.75
N PRO A 226 -2.17 -6.58 -3.71
CA PRO A 226 -1.42 -5.98 -2.60
C PRO A 226 -2.31 -5.25 -1.59
N ALA A 227 -3.61 -5.08 -1.85
CA ALA A 227 -4.48 -4.28 -1.01
C ALA A 227 -5.92 -4.78 -0.99
N PHE A 228 -6.62 -4.44 0.06
CA PHE A 228 -8.06 -4.64 0.22
C PHE A 228 -8.69 -3.48 1.00
N ALA A 229 -9.99 -3.26 0.79
CA ALA A 229 -10.81 -2.33 1.56
C ALA A 229 -11.98 -3.05 2.22
N ILE A 230 -12.40 -2.53 3.37
CA ILE A 230 -13.57 -3.00 4.12
C ILE A 230 -14.69 -1.97 3.96
N LEU A 231 -15.80 -2.39 3.35
CA LEU A 231 -16.99 -1.58 3.10
C LEU A 231 -18.18 -2.19 3.83
N GLY A 232 -18.35 -1.86 5.11
CA GLY A 232 -19.31 -2.53 5.98
C GLY A 232 -18.99 -4.03 6.10
N GLU A 233 -19.89 -4.90 5.66
CA GLU A 233 -19.70 -6.37 5.65
C GLU A 233 -19.06 -6.87 4.34
N THR A 234 -18.58 -6.00 3.47
CA THR A 234 -17.97 -6.37 2.19
C THR A 234 -16.48 -6.06 2.15
N VAL A 235 -15.68 -7.03 1.73
CA VAL A 235 -14.27 -6.88 1.40
C VAL A 235 -14.13 -6.78 -0.12
N ILE A 236 -13.42 -5.76 -0.58
CA ILE A 236 -12.98 -5.62 -1.97
C ILE A 236 -11.47 -5.71 -1.98
N SER A 237 -10.92 -6.56 -2.84
CA SER A 237 -9.48 -6.78 -2.93
C SER A 237 -9.03 -7.01 -4.36
N GLN A 238 -7.75 -6.83 -4.60
CA GLN A 238 -7.12 -7.38 -5.80
C GLN A 238 -6.83 -8.87 -5.56
N LYS A 239 -7.05 -9.69 -6.58
CA LYS A 239 -6.77 -11.12 -6.53
C LYS A 239 -5.25 -11.37 -6.57
N CYS A 240 -4.78 -12.28 -5.73
CA CYS A 240 -3.38 -12.71 -5.76
C CYS A 240 -3.02 -13.43 -7.06
N TYR A 241 -1.76 -13.28 -7.48
CA TYR A 241 -1.14 -14.04 -8.58
C TYR A 241 -1.86 -13.94 -9.94
N THR A 242 -2.64 -12.89 -10.18
CA THR A 242 -3.43 -12.73 -11.41
C THR A 242 -2.71 -12.05 -12.57
N ARG A 243 -1.42 -12.21 -12.70
CA ARG A 243 -0.77 -11.90 -13.99
C ARG A 243 -1.00 -12.99 -15.04
N VAL A 244 -2.05 -13.78 -14.88
CA VAL A 244 -2.53 -14.71 -15.91
C VAL A 244 -3.17 -13.85 -17.00
N GLU A 245 -2.66 -13.93 -18.21
CA GLU A 245 -3.14 -13.21 -19.40
C GLU A 245 -2.92 -11.68 -19.42
N GLY A 246 -2.01 -11.14 -18.57
CA GLY A 246 -1.70 -9.70 -18.60
C GLY A 246 -2.79 -8.78 -18.05
N LYS A 247 -3.71 -9.31 -17.24
CA LYS A 247 -4.83 -8.57 -16.66
C LYS A 247 -4.86 -8.69 -15.13
N SER A 248 -5.20 -7.60 -14.46
CA SER A 248 -5.50 -7.61 -13.03
C SER A 248 -6.99 -7.90 -12.81
N GLN A 249 -7.32 -8.55 -11.69
CA GLN A 249 -8.69 -8.92 -11.34
C GLN A 249 -9.01 -8.48 -9.91
N LEU A 250 -10.22 -7.99 -9.70
CA LEU A 250 -10.76 -7.70 -8.37
C LEU A 250 -11.60 -8.87 -7.87
N LEU A 251 -11.71 -8.94 -6.55
CA LEU A 251 -12.58 -9.85 -5.83
C LEU A 251 -13.48 -9.06 -4.90
N ARG A 252 -14.72 -9.53 -4.79
CA ARG A 252 -15.69 -9.08 -3.80
C ARG A 252 -16.07 -10.26 -2.91
N ARG A 253 -16.09 -10.06 -1.60
CA ARG A 253 -16.47 -11.08 -0.63
C ARG A 253 -17.17 -10.47 0.56
N SER A 254 -18.21 -11.11 1.07
CA SER A 254 -18.79 -10.75 2.37
C SER A 254 -17.95 -11.33 3.51
N ILE A 255 -17.88 -10.60 4.63
CA ILE A 255 -17.22 -11.04 5.86
C ILE A 255 -18.03 -12.15 6.56
N SER A 256 -19.29 -12.32 6.23
CA SER A 256 -20.14 -13.40 6.79
C SER A 256 -19.57 -14.78 6.44
N ALA A 257 -19.63 -15.73 7.38
CA ALA A 257 -18.96 -17.03 7.31
C ALA A 257 -19.36 -17.92 6.13
N SER A 258 -20.49 -17.66 5.48
CA SER A 258 -21.05 -18.47 4.37
C SER A 258 -20.83 -17.84 2.99
N ALA A 259 -20.18 -16.68 2.90
CA ALA A 259 -20.10 -15.95 1.64
C ALA A 259 -19.04 -16.52 0.69
N GLN A 260 -19.43 -16.72 -0.55
CA GLN A 260 -18.52 -17.04 -1.64
C GLN A 260 -17.74 -15.80 -2.07
N THR A 261 -16.52 -16.01 -2.56
CA THR A 261 -15.74 -14.99 -3.21
C THR A 261 -16.21 -14.86 -4.65
N GLU A 262 -16.59 -13.66 -5.06
CA GLU A 262 -17.06 -13.35 -6.40
C GLU A 262 -15.99 -12.57 -7.16
N PRO A 263 -15.66 -12.97 -8.41
CA PRO A 263 -14.89 -12.11 -9.30
C PRO A 263 -15.64 -10.79 -9.54
N ALA A 264 -14.85 -9.71 -9.66
CA ALA A 264 -15.41 -8.39 -9.93
C ALA A 264 -14.62 -7.67 -11.03
N HIS A 265 -15.34 -6.98 -11.91
CA HIS A 265 -14.74 -6.14 -12.94
C HIS A 265 -14.73 -4.68 -12.49
N ALA A 266 -13.56 -4.04 -12.63
CA ALA A 266 -13.45 -2.60 -12.53
C ALA A 266 -14.01 -1.97 -13.82
N ILE A 267 -15.03 -1.12 -13.69
CA ILE A 267 -15.59 -0.35 -14.81
C ILE A 267 -15.52 1.13 -14.51
N ASP A 268 -15.38 1.95 -15.54
CA ASP A 268 -15.46 3.39 -15.40
C ASP A 268 -16.94 3.88 -15.29
N GLU A 269 -17.12 5.19 -15.12
CA GLU A 269 -18.44 5.82 -15.00
C GLU A 269 -19.31 5.66 -16.27
N LYS A 270 -18.71 5.25 -17.39
CA LYS A 270 -19.42 4.97 -18.66
C LYS A 270 -19.71 3.48 -18.85
N GLY A 271 -19.33 2.63 -17.87
CA GLY A 271 -19.47 1.17 -17.96
C GLY A 271 -18.36 0.50 -18.79
N VAL A 272 -17.30 1.22 -19.14
CA VAL A 272 -16.16 0.64 -19.88
C VAL A 272 -15.24 -0.04 -18.88
N VAL A 273 -14.82 -1.28 -19.20
CA VAL A 273 -13.90 -2.05 -18.35
C VAL A 273 -12.55 -1.34 -18.28
N ILE A 274 -12.04 -1.14 -17.07
CA ILE A 274 -10.66 -0.71 -16.82
C ILE A 274 -9.79 -1.95 -17.02
N ASP A 275 -9.35 -2.16 -18.25
CA ASP A 275 -8.62 -3.35 -18.68
C ASP A 275 -7.10 -3.23 -18.48
N GLY A 276 -6.42 -4.38 -18.49
CA GLY A 276 -4.98 -4.47 -18.38
C GLY A 276 -4.47 -4.65 -16.94
N LEU A 277 -3.20 -4.31 -16.74
CA LEU A 277 -2.57 -4.39 -15.43
C LEU A 277 -2.86 -3.13 -14.62
N PHE A 278 -3.28 -3.34 -13.39
CA PHE A 278 -3.39 -2.28 -12.38
C PHE A 278 -2.88 -2.78 -11.03
N THR A 279 -2.57 -1.84 -10.15
CA THR A 279 -2.25 -2.11 -8.75
C THR A 279 -3.32 -1.46 -7.87
N ALA A 280 -3.94 -2.27 -7.01
CA ALA A 280 -4.85 -1.74 -6.00
C ALA A 280 -4.07 -1.09 -4.86
N ILE A 281 -4.60 0.01 -4.34
CA ILE A 281 -4.17 0.67 -3.12
C ILE A 281 -5.39 0.96 -2.25
N ALA A 282 -5.25 0.82 -0.95
CA ALA A 282 -6.37 1.00 -0.04
C ALA A 282 -5.94 1.53 1.33
N LYS A 283 -6.85 2.25 1.96
CA LYS A 283 -6.77 2.63 3.38
C LYS A 283 -8.17 2.84 3.94
N GLY A 284 -8.49 2.11 5.00
CA GLY A 284 -9.86 2.07 5.51
C GLY A 284 -10.82 1.63 4.41
N PRO A 285 -11.92 2.36 4.19
CA PRO A 285 -12.88 2.06 3.14
C PRO A 285 -12.50 2.66 1.77
N ASN A 286 -11.39 3.41 1.66
CA ASN A 286 -10.98 4.03 0.40
C ASN A 286 -10.20 3.02 -0.42
N PHE A 287 -10.60 2.83 -1.67
CA PHE A 287 -10.00 1.86 -2.59
C PHE A 287 -9.79 2.50 -3.96
N TYR A 288 -8.57 2.39 -4.45
CA TYR A 288 -8.17 2.94 -5.74
C TYR A 288 -7.52 1.85 -6.58
N VAL A 289 -7.55 2.02 -7.90
CA VAL A 289 -6.74 1.25 -8.84
C VAL A 289 -5.82 2.18 -9.62
N LEU A 290 -4.54 1.85 -9.61
CA LEU A 290 -3.48 2.56 -10.31
C LEU A 290 -3.15 1.79 -11.59
N THR A 291 -3.33 2.43 -12.74
CA THR A 291 -2.88 1.96 -14.05
C THR A 291 -1.64 2.74 -14.50
N ASP A 292 -1.04 2.37 -15.62
CA ASP A 292 0.07 3.13 -16.20
C ASP A 292 -0.32 4.56 -16.64
N THR A 293 -1.61 4.83 -16.83
CA THR A 293 -2.11 6.08 -17.41
C THR A 293 -2.97 6.91 -16.47
N ALA A 294 -3.49 6.32 -15.40
CA ALA A 294 -4.44 7.01 -14.53
C ALA A 294 -4.56 6.36 -13.14
N LEU A 295 -5.09 7.14 -12.21
CA LEU A 295 -5.60 6.70 -10.93
C LEU A 295 -7.12 6.77 -10.95
N TYR A 296 -7.79 5.70 -10.48
CA TYR A 296 -9.24 5.60 -10.40
C TYR A 296 -9.66 5.32 -8.96
N GLU A 297 -10.73 5.96 -8.51
CA GLU A 297 -11.34 5.81 -7.18
C GLU A 297 -12.61 4.97 -7.26
N LEU A 298 -12.74 3.97 -6.39
CA LEU A 298 -13.97 3.19 -6.25
C LEU A 298 -15.13 4.08 -5.78
N GLN A 299 -16.21 4.10 -6.56
CA GLN A 299 -17.44 4.81 -6.19
C GLN A 299 -18.22 3.98 -5.19
N ARG A 300 -18.56 4.58 -4.06
CA ARG A 300 -19.44 3.96 -3.06
C ARG A 300 -20.86 4.34 -3.43
N ASN A 301 -21.68 3.35 -3.70
CA ASN A 301 -23.12 3.60 -3.78
C ASN A 301 -23.57 4.19 -2.43
N ARG A 302 -24.07 5.39 -2.46
CA ARG A 302 -24.64 6.08 -1.29
C ARG A 302 -25.92 5.41 -0.86
#